data_8d8f29dbb9fec677216e60c081fe5c64
#
_entry.id   8d8f29dbb9fec677216e60c081fe5c64
#
_cell.length_a   1.000
_cell.length_b   1.000
_cell.length_c   1.000
_cell.angle_alpha   90.00
_cell.angle_beta   90.00
_cell.angle_gamma   90.00
#
_symmetry.space_group_name_H-M   'P 1'
#
loop_
_entity.id
_entity.type
_entity.pdbx_description
1 polymer ?
#
loop_
_entity_poly.entity_id
_entity_poly.type
_entity_poly.pdbx_seq_one_letter_code
_entity_poly.pdbx_strand_id
1 'polypeptide(L)'
;MSEKIATREAYGKALVELGAVNDKIVVLDADLAGATMTKHFKAAYPDRFYDCGIAECNMMDIGAGLSTMGLIPFCSTFAMFGAGRAYEQIRNSIAYPKFNVKICCSHAGVSVGEDGGSHQCLEDIGLMRLIPGMTVIVPADANEARKATFALAEFQGPAYMRTARLATPVFEEDYPFEIGKANVLREGKDVAVFACGLMVAEALEAAKLLAAEGVDAAVINIHTIKPIDAACVTEYAKKCGNVVTVEEHSVIGGLGDAVAEVLMGQVNCKFKKIGVNDQFGQSGKAADVLREYGLAGDQITAAIKKTL
;
A
#
# COMPACT_ATOMS: atom_id res chain seq x y z
N MET A 1 12.01 -20.50 -8.15
CA MET A 1 11.57 -19.09 -8.17
C MET A 1 10.21 -19.07 -7.53
N SER A 2 9.98 -18.25 -6.51
CA SER A 2 8.66 -18.06 -5.91
C SER A 2 7.66 -17.59 -6.96
N GLU A 3 6.41 -18.00 -6.84
CA GLU A 3 5.32 -17.51 -7.68
C GLU A 3 5.23 -15.98 -7.57
N LYS A 4 4.90 -15.30 -8.67
CA LYS A 4 4.69 -13.85 -8.66
C LYS A 4 3.24 -13.54 -8.97
N ILE A 5 2.56 -12.83 -8.08
CA ILE A 5 1.15 -12.45 -8.21
C ILE A 5 1.03 -10.95 -7.90
N ALA A 6 0.25 -10.22 -8.72
CA ALA A 6 -0.07 -8.82 -8.43
C ALA A 6 -1.03 -8.72 -7.25
N THR A 7 -0.80 -7.78 -6.33
CA THR A 7 -1.68 -7.61 -5.16
C THR A 7 -3.11 -7.25 -5.54
N ARG A 8 -3.33 -6.55 -6.67
CA ARG A 8 -4.68 -6.31 -7.23
C ARG A 8 -5.41 -7.61 -7.63
N GLU A 9 -4.69 -8.61 -8.15
CA GLU A 9 -5.25 -9.90 -8.55
C GLU A 9 -5.72 -10.68 -7.30
N ALA A 10 -4.90 -10.69 -6.25
CA ALA A 10 -5.25 -11.29 -4.97
C ALA A 10 -6.45 -10.58 -4.32
N TYR A 11 -6.50 -9.25 -4.40
CA TYR A 11 -7.65 -8.46 -3.96
C TYR A 11 -8.94 -8.87 -4.68
N GLY A 12 -8.93 -8.93 -6.02
CA GLY A 12 -10.11 -9.30 -6.79
C GLY A 12 -10.63 -10.71 -6.46
N LYS A 13 -9.74 -11.68 -6.24
CA LYS A 13 -10.08 -13.03 -5.79
C LYS A 13 -10.63 -13.04 -4.36
N ALA A 14 -10.00 -12.30 -3.46
CA ALA A 14 -10.45 -12.18 -2.07
C ALA A 14 -11.86 -11.58 -1.94
N LEU A 15 -12.23 -10.64 -2.82
CA LEU A 15 -13.60 -10.11 -2.87
C LEU A 15 -14.62 -11.20 -3.20
N VAL A 16 -14.29 -12.13 -4.11
CA VAL A 16 -15.19 -13.26 -4.43
C VAL A 16 -15.37 -14.17 -3.22
N GLU A 17 -14.28 -14.50 -2.53
CA GLU A 17 -14.32 -15.29 -1.31
C GLU A 17 -15.15 -14.61 -0.21
N LEU A 18 -14.96 -13.30 -0.01
CA LEU A 18 -15.74 -12.49 0.93
C LEU A 18 -17.23 -12.48 0.56
N GLY A 19 -17.53 -12.30 -0.72
CA GLY A 19 -18.90 -12.28 -1.21
C GLY A 19 -19.66 -13.60 -0.97
N ALA A 20 -18.94 -14.71 -0.86
CA ALA A 20 -19.52 -16.03 -0.55
C ALA A 20 -19.94 -16.17 0.93
N VAL A 21 -19.29 -15.45 1.84
CA VAL A 21 -19.49 -15.60 3.29
C VAL A 21 -20.17 -14.36 3.94
N ASN A 22 -20.29 -13.27 3.21
CA ASN A 22 -20.91 -12.04 3.71
C ASN A 22 -21.71 -11.33 2.60
N ASP A 23 -23.02 -11.35 2.73
CA ASP A 23 -23.97 -10.75 1.78
C ASP A 23 -24.03 -9.20 1.83
N LYS A 24 -23.45 -8.59 2.88
CA LYS A 24 -23.34 -7.14 3.00
C LYS A 24 -22.23 -6.55 2.13
N ILE A 25 -21.32 -7.38 1.61
CA ILE A 25 -20.24 -6.92 0.72
C ILE A 25 -20.86 -6.50 -0.62
N VAL A 26 -20.59 -5.25 -0.99
CA VAL A 26 -20.90 -4.69 -2.31
C VAL A 26 -19.64 -4.07 -2.91
N VAL A 27 -19.50 -4.17 -4.21
CA VAL A 27 -18.30 -3.67 -4.91
C VAL A 27 -18.72 -2.61 -5.93
N LEU A 28 -18.05 -1.48 -5.87
CA LEU A 28 -18.22 -0.38 -6.83
C LEU A 28 -16.92 -0.20 -7.62
N ASP A 29 -17.07 0.12 -8.91
CA ASP A 29 -15.93 0.37 -9.79
C ASP A 29 -16.22 1.55 -10.73
N ALA A 30 -15.18 2.28 -11.12
CA ALA A 30 -15.30 3.42 -12.02
C ALA A 30 -14.86 3.05 -13.45
N ASP A 31 -15.53 2.05 -14.04
CA ASP A 31 -15.28 1.52 -15.40
C ASP A 31 -13.86 0.95 -15.62
N LEU A 32 -13.24 0.46 -14.55
CA LEU A 32 -11.90 -0.11 -14.56
C LEU A 32 -11.84 -1.56 -14.05
N ALA A 33 -12.99 -2.27 -14.02
CA ALA A 33 -13.13 -3.58 -13.40
C ALA A 33 -12.12 -4.63 -13.93
N GLY A 34 -11.74 -4.53 -15.21
CA GLY A 34 -10.70 -5.36 -15.81
C GLY A 34 -9.30 -5.10 -15.24
N ALA A 35 -9.00 -3.85 -14.90
CA ALA A 35 -7.70 -3.42 -14.39
C ALA A 35 -7.60 -3.56 -12.86
N THR A 36 -8.65 -3.22 -12.12
CA THR A 36 -8.73 -3.36 -10.65
C THR A 36 -8.93 -4.81 -10.21
N MET A 37 -9.27 -5.71 -11.13
CA MET A 37 -9.65 -7.12 -10.93
C MET A 37 -11.00 -7.32 -10.22
N THR A 38 -11.79 -6.29 -10.01
CA THR A 38 -13.16 -6.38 -9.50
C THR A 38 -14.09 -7.12 -10.45
N LYS A 39 -13.67 -7.34 -11.72
CA LYS A 39 -14.36 -8.20 -12.69
C LYS A 39 -14.69 -9.60 -12.16
N HIS A 40 -13.85 -10.13 -11.26
CA HIS A 40 -14.08 -11.44 -10.64
C HIS A 40 -15.34 -11.41 -9.76
N PHE A 41 -15.50 -10.34 -8.97
CA PHE A 41 -16.69 -10.15 -8.14
C PHE A 41 -17.93 -9.87 -9.01
N LYS A 42 -17.80 -9.02 -10.05
CA LYS A 42 -18.87 -8.77 -11.03
C LYS A 42 -19.41 -10.05 -11.66
N ALA A 43 -18.52 -10.99 -12.00
CA ALA A 43 -18.92 -12.27 -12.59
C ALA A 43 -19.62 -13.21 -11.59
N ALA A 44 -19.18 -13.21 -10.32
CA ALA A 44 -19.73 -14.08 -9.28
C ALA A 44 -21.02 -13.54 -8.65
N TYR A 45 -21.10 -12.22 -8.48
CA TYR A 45 -22.20 -11.53 -7.77
C TYR A 45 -22.66 -10.27 -8.51
N PRO A 46 -23.27 -10.39 -9.72
CA PRO A 46 -23.63 -9.24 -10.55
C PRO A 46 -24.62 -8.29 -9.86
N ASP A 47 -25.52 -8.79 -9.02
CA ASP A 47 -26.51 -7.98 -8.28
C ASP A 47 -25.92 -7.17 -7.12
N ARG A 48 -24.66 -7.41 -6.77
CA ARG A 48 -23.91 -6.70 -5.72
C ARG A 48 -22.71 -5.92 -6.26
N PHE A 49 -22.65 -5.78 -7.60
CA PHE A 49 -21.62 -5.02 -8.30
C PHE A 49 -22.23 -3.80 -8.99
N TYR A 50 -21.62 -2.63 -8.80
CA TYR A 50 -22.08 -1.37 -9.37
C TYR A 50 -20.96 -0.72 -10.18
N ASP A 51 -21.14 -0.65 -11.49
CA ASP A 51 -20.27 0.12 -12.37
C ASP A 51 -20.80 1.56 -12.41
N CYS A 52 -20.03 2.48 -11.86
CA CYS A 52 -20.42 3.90 -11.76
C CYS A 52 -20.01 4.72 -12.98
N GLY A 53 -19.39 4.08 -13.99
CA GLY A 53 -18.77 4.77 -15.11
C GLY A 53 -17.52 5.54 -14.68
N ILE A 54 -16.97 6.36 -15.58
CA ILE A 54 -15.78 7.19 -15.30
C ILE A 54 -16.17 8.39 -14.42
N ALA A 55 -16.61 8.10 -13.19
CA ALA A 55 -17.19 9.09 -12.27
C ALA A 55 -16.80 8.78 -10.81
N GLU A 56 -15.52 8.86 -10.49
CA GLU A 56 -14.94 8.45 -9.21
C GLU A 56 -15.54 9.22 -8.02
N CYS A 57 -15.78 10.52 -8.17
CA CYS A 57 -16.46 11.33 -7.15
C CYS A 57 -17.83 10.77 -6.81
N ASN A 58 -18.65 10.50 -7.85
CA ASN A 58 -19.98 9.90 -7.69
C ASN A 58 -19.91 8.50 -7.07
N MET A 59 -18.92 7.67 -7.48
CA MET A 59 -18.71 6.35 -6.91
C MET A 59 -18.47 6.41 -5.40
N MET A 60 -17.64 7.35 -4.91
CA MET A 60 -17.39 7.52 -3.48
C MET A 60 -18.64 7.96 -2.73
N ASP A 61 -19.45 8.85 -3.30
CA ASP A 61 -20.72 9.29 -2.68
C ASP A 61 -21.78 8.17 -2.67
N ILE A 62 -21.87 7.36 -3.72
CA ILE A 62 -22.72 6.15 -3.75
C ILE A 62 -22.25 5.17 -2.65
N GLY A 63 -20.94 4.92 -2.55
CA GLY A 63 -20.36 4.08 -1.49
C GLY A 63 -20.72 4.58 -0.09
N ALA A 64 -20.60 5.90 0.13
CA ALA A 64 -21.03 6.53 1.39
C ALA A 64 -22.50 6.25 1.69
N GLY A 65 -23.39 6.45 0.71
CA GLY A 65 -24.81 6.19 0.83
C GLY A 65 -25.14 4.71 1.14
N LEU A 66 -24.52 3.77 0.43
CA LEU A 66 -24.70 2.33 0.67
C LEU A 66 -24.23 1.90 2.07
N SER A 67 -23.19 2.51 2.57
CA SER A 67 -22.69 2.28 3.95
C SER A 67 -23.74 2.67 5.00
N THR A 68 -24.54 3.71 4.77
CA THR A 68 -25.61 4.10 5.72
C THR A 68 -26.75 3.06 5.78
N MET A 69 -26.85 2.20 4.76
CA MET A 69 -27.81 1.10 4.72
C MET A 69 -27.29 -0.19 5.38
N GLY A 70 -26.13 -0.13 6.03
CA GLY A 70 -25.50 -1.27 6.71
C GLY A 70 -24.74 -2.22 5.75
N LEU A 71 -24.49 -1.79 4.52
CA LEU A 71 -23.65 -2.50 3.57
C LEU A 71 -22.18 -2.16 3.81
N ILE A 72 -21.28 -2.97 3.26
CA ILE A 72 -19.82 -2.78 3.33
C ILE A 72 -19.30 -2.54 1.89
N PRO A 73 -19.29 -1.29 1.42
CA PRO A 73 -18.85 -0.97 0.07
C PRO A 73 -17.32 -1.04 -0.06
N PHE A 74 -16.86 -1.74 -1.09
CA PHE A 74 -15.49 -1.70 -1.60
C PHE A 74 -15.48 -0.89 -2.90
N CYS A 75 -14.97 0.33 -2.84
CA CYS A 75 -14.87 1.26 -3.98
C CYS A 75 -13.51 1.13 -4.64
N SER A 76 -13.47 0.78 -5.94
CA SER A 76 -12.24 0.45 -6.65
C SER A 76 -12.05 1.32 -7.89
N THR A 77 -10.85 1.86 -8.04
CA THR A 77 -10.38 2.61 -9.21
C THR A 77 -8.84 2.67 -9.20
N PHE A 78 -8.23 3.47 -10.06
CA PHE A 78 -6.79 3.76 -9.94
C PHE A 78 -6.52 4.75 -8.81
N ALA A 79 -5.33 4.63 -8.20
CA ALA A 79 -4.95 5.45 -7.06
C ALA A 79 -5.00 6.95 -7.36
N MET A 80 -4.54 7.37 -8.56
CA MET A 80 -4.59 8.77 -8.97
C MET A 80 -6.03 9.28 -9.05
N PHE A 81 -6.96 8.45 -9.44
CA PHE A 81 -8.36 8.86 -9.61
C PHE A 81 -9.16 8.75 -8.30
N GLY A 82 -8.88 7.75 -7.48
CA GLY A 82 -9.46 7.67 -6.12
C GLY A 82 -8.88 8.74 -5.19
N ALA A 83 -7.59 8.63 -4.88
CA ALA A 83 -6.94 9.51 -3.91
C ALA A 83 -6.79 10.96 -4.41
N GLY A 84 -6.56 11.16 -5.71
CA GLY A 84 -6.39 12.50 -6.29
C GLY A 84 -7.72 13.15 -6.64
N ARG A 85 -8.44 12.61 -7.64
CA ARG A 85 -9.68 13.22 -8.15
C ARG A 85 -10.80 13.27 -7.13
N ALA A 86 -11.06 12.15 -6.41
CA ALA A 86 -12.16 12.04 -5.46
C ALA A 86 -11.76 12.33 -4.01
N TYR A 87 -10.65 13.04 -3.78
CA TYR A 87 -10.14 13.33 -2.43
C TYR A 87 -11.17 14.02 -1.53
N GLU A 88 -11.89 15.00 -2.08
CA GLU A 88 -12.90 15.76 -1.34
C GLU A 88 -14.04 14.85 -0.88
N GLN A 89 -14.58 14.00 -1.76
CA GLN A 89 -15.66 13.05 -1.43
C GLN A 89 -15.18 12.01 -0.39
N ILE A 90 -13.97 11.49 -0.53
CA ILE A 90 -13.38 10.60 0.48
C ILE A 90 -13.30 11.31 1.84
N ARG A 91 -12.84 12.56 1.85
CA ARG A 91 -12.70 13.34 3.07
C ARG A 91 -14.05 13.68 3.71
N ASN A 92 -14.97 14.26 2.94
CA ASN A 92 -16.19 14.87 3.47
C ASN A 92 -17.38 13.89 3.50
N SER A 93 -17.56 13.07 2.46
CA SER A 93 -18.70 12.16 2.38
C SER A 93 -18.44 10.83 3.12
N ILE A 94 -17.17 10.41 3.24
CA ILE A 94 -16.82 9.11 3.85
C ILE A 94 -16.16 9.28 5.22
N ALA A 95 -15.02 9.99 5.28
CA ALA A 95 -14.20 10.01 6.49
C ALA A 95 -14.78 10.91 7.59
N TYR A 96 -15.28 12.10 7.25
CA TYR A 96 -15.84 13.02 8.23
C TYR A 96 -17.01 12.41 9.03
N PRO A 97 -18.02 11.76 8.40
CA PRO A 97 -19.07 11.04 9.11
C PRO A 97 -18.64 9.66 9.62
N LYS A 98 -17.39 9.21 9.35
CA LYS A 98 -16.84 7.90 9.75
C LYS A 98 -17.59 6.71 9.13
N PHE A 99 -18.04 6.84 7.91
CA PHE A 99 -18.75 5.77 7.20
C PHE A 99 -17.84 4.57 6.90
N ASN A 100 -18.43 3.38 6.91
CA ASN A 100 -17.73 2.11 6.75
C ASN A 100 -17.47 1.78 5.28
N VAL A 101 -16.71 2.61 4.58
CA VAL A 101 -16.35 2.44 3.16
C VAL A 101 -14.90 2.04 3.02
N LYS A 102 -14.62 1.06 2.16
CA LYS A 102 -13.27 0.58 1.82
C LYS A 102 -12.88 1.11 0.44
N ILE A 103 -11.94 2.04 0.42
CA ILE A 103 -11.39 2.64 -0.79
C ILE A 103 -10.17 1.80 -1.20
N CYS A 104 -10.32 0.93 -2.21
CA CYS A 104 -9.28 -0.01 -2.61
C CYS A 104 -8.78 0.35 -4.01
N CYS A 105 -7.70 1.13 -4.04
CA CYS A 105 -7.14 1.66 -5.28
C CYS A 105 -5.96 0.82 -5.77
N SER A 106 -5.89 0.64 -7.08
CA SER A 106 -4.77 -0.03 -7.75
C SER A 106 -3.94 0.95 -8.58
N HIS A 107 -2.87 0.46 -9.21
CA HIS A 107 -2.05 1.27 -10.11
C HIS A 107 -1.46 2.52 -9.42
N ALA A 108 -0.92 2.36 -8.22
CA ALA A 108 -0.15 3.39 -7.53
C ALA A 108 1.35 3.19 -7.78
N GLY A 109 2.12 4.28 -7.65
CA GLY A 109 3.56 4.27 -7.82
C GLY A 109 4.05 4.32 -9.26
N VAL A 110 5.36 4.32 -9.45
CA VAL A 110 6.00 4.38 -10.77
C VAL A 110 5.94 3.05 -11.53
N SER A 111 5.72 1.93 -10.83
CA SER A 111 5.60 0.59 -11.41
C SER A 111 4.31 0.36 -12.23
N VAL A 112 3.43 1.35 -12.29
CA VAL A 112 2.33 1.40 -13.27
C VAL A 112 2.90 1.26 -14.70
N GLY A 113 4.07 1.83 -14.92
CA GLY A 113 4.84 1.59 -16.13
C GLY A 113 4.42 2.46 -17.31
N GLU A 114 3.94 1.83 -18.37
CA GLU A 114 3.72 2.44 -19.68
C GLU A 114 2.70 3.58 -19.67
N ASP A 115 1.70 3.53 -18.77
CA ASP A 115 0.67 4.58 -18.65
C ASP A 115 1.25 5.93 -18.23
N GLY A 116 2.42 5.94 -17.60
CA GLY A 116 3.22 7.13 -17.34
C GLY A 116 2.68 8.03 -16.22
N GLY A 117 3.30 9.21 -16.08
CA GLY A 117 3.11 10.12 -14.95
C GLY A 117 1.68 10.59 -14.69
N SER A 118 0.79 10.57 -15.69
CA SER A 118 -0.61 10.95 -15.51
C SER A 118 -1.42 9.90 -14.73
N HIS A 119 -0.94 8.66 -14.65
CA HIS A 119 -1.58 7.54 -13.96
C HIS A 119 -0.79 7.06 -12.73
N GLN A 120 0.50 7.34 -12.70
CA GLN A 120 1.40 7.01 -11.60
C GLN A 120 1.14 7.90 -10.39
N CYS A 121 0.35 7.42 -9.43
CA CYS A 121 0.10 8.16 -8.19
C CYS A 121 1.27 7.99 -7.22
N LEU A 122 1.93 9.09 -6.91
CA LEU A 122 3.06 9.15 -5.97
C LEU A 122 2.69 9.85 -4.67
N GLU A 123 1.45 10.26 -4.50
CA GLU A 123 0.95 11.11 -3.43
C GLU A 123 -0.16 10.43 -2.59
N ASP A 124 -0.68 9.30 -3.01
CA ASP A 124 -1.87 8.65 -2.44
C ASP A 124 -1.74 8.32 -0.95
N ILE A 125 -0.59 7.77 -0.53
CA ILE A 125 -0.34 7.47 0.89
C ILE A 125 -0.36 8.77 1.70
N GLY A 126 0.32 9.81 1.23
CA GLY A 126 0.38 11.11 1.87
C GLY A 126 -1.01 11.73 2.01
N LEU A 127 -1.77 11.80 0.91
CA LEU A 127 -3.12 12.34 0.89
C LEU A 127 -4.06 11.61 1.86
N MET A 128 -4.02 10.29 1.86
CA MET A 128 -4.90 9.49 2.73
C MET A 128 -4.47 9.55 4.20
N ARG A 129 -3.17 9.64 4.49
CA ARG A 129 -2.68 9.84 5.87
C ARG A 129 -3.17 11.15 6.49
N LEU A 130 -3.33 12.21 5.72
CA LEU A 130 -3.80 13.52 6.19
C LEU A 130 -5.26 13.50 6.65
N ILE A 131 -6.07 12.57 6.16
CA ILE A 131 -7.50 12.50 6.51
C ILE A 131 -7.67 11.95 7.94
N PRO A 132 -8.31 12.68 8.87
CA PRO A 132 -8.56 12.18 10.22
C PRO A 132 -9.38 10.88 10.22
N GLY A 133 -8.96 9.89 11.02
CA GLY A 133 -9.66 8.60 11.17
C GLY A 133 -9.51 7.63 9.98
N MET A 134 -8.86 8.01 8.89
CA MET A 134 -8.57 7.11 7.77
C MET A 134 -7.51 6.09 8.16
N THR A 135 -7.78 4.81 7.94
CA THR A 135 -6.78 3.73 7.98
C THR A 135 -6.13 3.58 6.62
N VAL A 136 -4.79 3.42 6.56
CA VAL A 136 -4.02 3.33 5.30
C VAL A 136 -3.20 2.06 5.28
N ILE A 137 -3.47 1.19 4.30
CA ILE A 137 -2.88 -0.15 4.16
C ILE A 137 -2.22 -0.30 2.79
N VAL A 138 -1.01 -0.86 2.77
CA VAL A 138 -0.19 -1.08 1.56
C VAL A 138 0.39 -2.49 1.61
N PRO A 139 -0.35 -3.54 1.21
CA PRO A 139 0.10 -4.91 1.30
C PRO A 139 1.29 -5.20 0.38
N ALA A 140 2.24 -6.00 0.85
CA ALA A 140 3.49 -6.30 0.17
C ALA A 140 3.36 -7.38 -0.90
N ASP A 141 2.52 -8.39 -0.69
CA ASP A 141 2.33 -9.52 -1.59
C ASP A 141 0.86 -9.97 -1.69
N ALA A 142 0.63 -11.04 -2.45
CA ALA A 142 -0.71 -11.56 -2.69
C ALA A 142 -1.37 -12.14 -1.41
N ASN A 143 -0.61 -12.81 -0.55
CA ASN A 143 -1.13 -13.38 0.69
C ASN A 143 -1.56 -12.25 1.64
N GLU A 144 -0.74 -11.24 1.78
CA GLU A 144 -1.05 -10.07 2.61
C GLU A 144 -2.23 -9.27 2.05
N ALA A 145 -2.31 -9.08 0.72
CA ALA A 145 -3.44 -8.40 0.08
C ALA A 145 -4.77 -9.13 0.33
N ARG A 146 -4.76 -10.46 0.25
CA ARG A 146 -5.93 -11.28 0.59
C ARG A 146 -6.33 -11.09 2.05
N LYS A 147 -5.39 -11.24 2.99
CA LYS A 147 -5.64 -11.07 4.44
C LYS A 147 -6.12 -9.65 4.77
N ALA A 148 -5.50 -8.63 4.18
CA ALA A 148 -5.90 -7.24 4.33
C ALA A 148 -7.35 -7.01 3.87
N THR A 149 -7.76 -7.63 2.75
CA THR A 149 -9.13 -7.52 2.23
C THR A 149 -10.15 -8.11 3.21
N PHE A 150 -9.87 -9.25 3.82
CA PHE A 150 -10.71 -9.85 4.87
C PHE A 150 -10.74 -8.99 6.15
N ALA A 151 -9.59 -8.54 6.60
CA ALA A 151 -9.49 -7.67 7.79
C ALA A 151 -10.26 -6.35 7.59
N LEU A 152 -10.24 -5.79 6.38
CA LEU A 152 -11.00 -4.59 6.04
C LEU A 152 -12.52 -4.83 6.08
N ALA A 153 -13.00 -6.02 5.74
CA ALA A 153 -14.43 -6.33 5.84
C ALA A 153 -14.93 -6.34 7.29
N GLU A 154 -14.07 -6.72 8.22
CA GLU A 154 -14.37 -6.73 9.67
C GLU A 154 -14.11 -5.38 10.34
N PHE A 155 -13.20 -4.59 9.81
CA PHE A 155 -12.85 -3.26 10.34
C PHE A 155 -14.00 -2.29 10.16
N GLN A 156 -14.34 -1.55 11.24
CA GLN A 156 -15.37 -0.50 11.21
C GLN A 156 -14.75 0.87 10.99
N GLY A 157 -15.18 1.56 9.94
CA GLY A 157 -14.73 2.90 9.59
C GLY A 157 -14.09 2.99 8.20
N PRO A 158 -13.66 4.20 7.81
CA PRO A 158 -13.06 4.44 6.51
C PRO A 158 -11.65 3.85 6.44
N ALA A 159 -11.35 3.17 5.33
CA ALA A 159 -10.02 2.64 5.09
C ALA A 159 -9.63 2.77 3.62
N TYR A 160 -8.37 3.06 3.39
CA TYR A 160 -7.72 3.07 2.08
C TYR A 160 -6.75 1.90 1.98
N MET A 161 -6.86 1.11 0.93
CA MET A 161 -5.90 0.05 0.60
C MET A 161 -5.31 0.31 -0.79
N ARG A 162 -3.98 0.30 -0.83
CA ARG A 162 -3.18 0.50 -2.04
C ARG A 162 -2.73 -0.84 -2.60
N THR A 163 -3.08 -1.17 -3.86
CA THR A 163 -2.61 -2.38 -4.53
C THR A 163 -1.79 -2.06 -5.77
N ALA A 164 -0.87 -2.95 -6.13
CA ALA A 164 0.05 -2.79 -7.25
C ALA A 164 -0.45 -3.49 -8.53
N ARG A 165 -0.10 -2.92 -9.69
CA ARG A 165 -0.25 -3.55 -11.01
C ARG A 165 0.82 -4.62 -11.23
N LEU A 166 2.07 -4.33 -10.84
CA LEU A 166 3.21 -5.23 -11.02
C LEU A 166 3.08 -6.43 -10.08
N ALA A 167 3.34 -7.62 -10.62
CA ALA A 167 3.38 -8.84 -9.84
C ALA A 167 4.64 -8.91 -8.97
N THR A 168 4.46 -9.15 -7.67
CA THR A 168 5.52 -9.31 -6.69
C THR A 168 5.72 -10.79 -6.33
N PRO A 169 6.91 -11.19 -5.86
CA PRO A 169 7.08 -12.51 -5.26
C PRO A 169 6.10 -12.71 -4.11
N VAL A 170 5.47 -13.89 -4.05
CA VAL A 170 4.68 -14.31 -2.90
C VAL A 170 5.64 -14.85 -1.85
N PHE A 171 5.55 -14.35 -0.62
CA PHE A 171 6.40 -14.79 0.47
C PHE A 171 6.02 -16.22 0.91
N GLU A 172 7.04 -17.05 1.17
CA GLU A 172 6.84 -18.44 1.55
C GLU A 172 6.25 -18.58 2.97
N GLU A 173 6.63 -17.67 3.86
CA GLU A 173 6.10 -17.64 5.22
C GLU A 173 4.71 -17.00 5.28
N ASP A 174 3.82 -17.64 6.02
CA ASP A 174 2.45 -17.15 6.23
C ASP A 174 2.40 -16.17 7.42
N TYR A 175 2.90 -14.96 7.22
CA TYR A 175 2.90 -13.91 8.24
C TYR A 175 1.48 -13.52 8.67
N PRO A 176 1.23 -13.26 9.96
CA PRO A 176 -0.04 -12.75 10.43
C PRO A 176 -0.32 -11.36 9.85
N PHE A 177 -1.59 -11.02 9.67
CA PHE A 177 -2.01 -9.66 9.30
C PHE A 177 -2.91 -9.10 10.40
N GLU A 178 -2.47 -8.02 11.01
CA GLU A 178 -3.23 -7.26 11.99
C GLU A 178 -3.07 -5.76 11.69
N ILE A 179 -4.18 -5.05 11.51
CA ILE A 179 -4.15 -3.60 11.21
C ILE A 179 -3.41 -2.87 12.34
N GLY A 180 -2.40 -2.10 11.97
CA GLY A 180 -1.59 -1.34 12.92
C GLY A 180 -0.38 -2.09 13.50
N LYS A 181 -0.12 -3.32 13.06
CA LYS A 181 1.09 -4.09 13.39
C LYS A 181 2.02 -4.19 12.20
N ALA A 182 3.31 -4.33 12.47
CA ALA A 182 4.33 -4.55 11.46
C ALA A 182 4.78 -6.01 11.46
N ASN A 183 5.29 -6.50 10.32
CA ASN A 183 5.89 -7.82 10.23
C ASN A 183 7.40 -7.70 10.06
N VAL A 184 8.16 -8.32 10.96
CA VAL A 184 9.62 -8.44 10.83
C VAL A 184 9.92 -9.63 9.93
N LEU A 185 10.33 -9.35 8.70
CA LEU A 185 10.61 -10.39 7.70
C LEU A 185 12.05 -10.88 7.75
N ARG A 186 12.95 -10.05 8.26
CA ARG A 186 14.35 -10.38 8.48
C ARG A 186 14.86 -9.64 9.70
N GLU A 187 15.47 -10.38 10.61
CA GLU A 187 16.21 -9.82 11.73
C GLU A 187 17.53 -9.20 11.25
N GLY A 188 18.06 -8.24 12.01
CA GLY A 188 19.33 -7.57 11.77
C GLY A 188 19.66 -6.58 12.86
N LYS A 189 20.88 -6.01 12.82
CA LYS A 189 21.39 -5.12 13.88
C LYS A 189 22.11 -3.87 13.40
N ASP A 190 22.52 -3.81 12.12
CA ASP A 190 23.34 -2.71 11.62
C ASP A 190 22.49 -1.59 10.99
N VAL A 191 21.36 -1.95 10.38
CA VAL A 191 20.40 -1.01 9.80
C VAL A 191 18.99 -1.57 9.84
N ALA A 192 18.01 -0.77 10.22
CA ALA A 192 16.57 -1.08 10.12
C ALA A 192 16.02 -0.52 8.81
N VAL A 193 15.52 -1.40 7.94
CA VAL A 193 14.90 -1.06 6.66
C VAL A 193 13.39 -1.24 6.79
N PHE A 194 12.65 -0.15 6.89
CA PHE A 194 11.20 -0.13 6.90
C PHE A 194 10.69 0.03 5.46
N ALA A 195 9.93 -0.92 4.97
CA ALA A 195 9.39 -0.90 3.62
C ALA A 195 7.90 -1.17 3.59
N CYS A 196 7.19 -0.80 2.54
CA CYS A 196 5.79 -1.12 2.33
C CYS A 196 5.51 -1.50 0.87
N GLY A 197 4.45 -2.27 0.68
CA GLY A 197 4.01 -2.68 -0.64
C GLY A 197 5.09 -3.43 -1.43
N LEU A 198 5.14 -3.19 -2.71
CA LEU A 198 6.09 -3.80 -3.65
C LEU A 198 7.56 -3.63 -3.21
N MET A 199 7.90 -2.53 -2.52
CA MET A 199 9.26 -2.25 -2.08
C MET A 199 9.77 -3.19 -0.98
N VAL A 200 8.92 -3.98 -0.35
CA VAL A 200 9.34 -4.99 0.63
C VAL A 200 10.20 -6.08 -0.04
N ALA A 201 9.82 -6.52 -1.22
CA ALA A 201 10.61 -7.50 -1.99
C ALA A 201 11.99 -6.94 -2.39
N GLU A 202 12.04 -5.68 -2.82
CA GLU A 202 13.29 -5.00 -3.16
C GLU A 202 14.17 -4.76 -1.93
N ALA A 203 13.58 -4.47 -0.77
CA ALA A 203 14.28 -4.33 0.50
C ALA A 203 14.89 -5.66 0.97
N LEU A 204 14.18 -6.78 0.79
CA LEU A 204 14.71 -8.12 1.09
C LEU A 204 15.87 -8.50 0.18
N GLU A 205 15.80 -8.17 -1.12
CA GLU A 205 16.92 -8.38 -2.04
C GLU A 205 18.13 -7.49 -1.65
N ALA A 206 17.87 -6.22 -1.30
CA ALA A 206 18.92 -5.33 -0.80
C ALA A 206 19.59 -5.88 0.48
N ALA A 207 18.81 -6.40 1.42
CA ALA A 207 19.33 -6.99 2.65
C ALA A 207 20.20 -8.25 2.38
N LYS A 208 19.83 -9.04 1.38
CA LYS A 208 20.64 -10.19 0.95
C LYS A 208 21.97 -9.76 0.35
N LEU A 209 21.98 -8.72 -0.49
CA LEU A 209 23.21 -8.16 -1.07
C LEU A 209 24.10 -7.54 0.02
N LEU A 210 23.52 -6.82 0.98
CA LEU A 210 24.23 -6.25 2.14
C LEU A 210 24.88 -7.35 3.00
N ALA A 211 24.17 -8.47 3.24
CA ALA A 211 24.70 -9.59 4.01
C ALA A 211 25.93 -10.22 3.36
N ALA A 212 26.01 -10.28 2.03
CA ALA A 212 27.17 -10.75 1.30
C ALA A 212 28.41 -9.84 1.50
N GLU A 213 28.20 -8.60 1.93
CA GLU A 213 29.22 -7.61 2.24
C GLU A 213 29.43 -7.44 3.76
N GLY A 214 28.81 -8.28 4.60
CA GLY A 214 28.97 -8.30 6.05
C GLY A 214 28.09 -7.29 6.81
N VAL A 215 27.10 -6.68 6.16
CA VAL A 215 26.12 -5.77 6.78
C VAL A 215 24.85 -6.53 7.11
N ASP A 216 24.43 -6.51 8.37
CA ASP A 216 23.27 -7.22 8.89
C ASP A 216 22.04 -6.31 8.98
N ALA A 217 21.27 -6.25 7.90
CA ALA A 217 20.08 -5.41 7.78
C ALA A 217 18.81 -6.11 8.28
N ALA A 218 18.07 -5.48 9.19
CA ALA A 218 16.69 -5.87 9.49
C ALA A 218 15.74 -5.36 8.39
N VAL A 219 14.76 -6.16 8.00
CA VAL A 219 13.70 -5.75 7.06
C VAL A 219 12.34 -5.88 7.73
N ILE A 220 11.65 -4.77 7.84
CA ILE A 220 10.36 -4.63 8.51
C ILE A 220 9.32 -4.18 7.49
N ASN A 221 8.30 -5.00 7.29
CA ASN A 221 7.15 -4.67 6.46
C ASN A 221 6.16 -3.83 7.26
N ILE A 222 6.01 -2.57 6.90
CA ILE A 222 5.00 -1.65 7.43
C ILE A 222 3.78 -1.67 6.49
N HIS A 223 3.02 -2.75 6.52
CA HIS A 223 1.82 -2.87 5.69
C HIS A 223 0.68 -1.93 6.11
N THR A 224 0.67 -1.46 7.34
CA THR A 224 -0.26 -0.43 7.82
C THR A 224 0.51 0.86 8.11
N ILE A 225 0.31 1.86 7.25
CA ILE A 225 0.98 3.15 7.38
C ILE A 225 0.28 4.03 8.43
N LYS A 226 -1.04 3.85 8.56
CA LYS A 226 -1.86 4.55 9.57
C LYS A 226 -2.99 3.65 10.05
N PRO A 227 -3.08 3.35 11.36
CA PRO A 227 -2.08 3.68 12.38
C PRO A 227 -0.77 2.91 12.16
N ILE A 228 0.37 3.56 12.38
CA ILE A 228 1.69 2.88 12.28
C ILE A 228 2.01 2.13 13.57
N ASP A 229 2.75 1.02 13.47
CA ASP A 229 3.30 0.31 14.64
C ASP A 229 4.48 1.07 15.24
N ALA A 230 4.17 2.07 16.06
CA ALA A 230 5.17 2.92 16.68
C ALA A 230 6.12 2.14 17.62
N ALA A 231 5.65 1.06 18.23
CA ALA A 231 6.46 0.23 19.11
C ALA A 231 7.56 -0.50 18.31
N CYS A 232 7.18 -1.18 17.24
CA CYS A 232 8.12 -1.87 16.34
C CYS A 232 9.11 -0.89 15.70
N VAL A 233 8.64 0.25 15.20
CA VAL A 233 9.50 1.30 14.62
C VAL A 233 10.54 1.78 15.64
N THR A 234 10.12 2.08 16.87
CA THR A 234 11.00 2.56 17.93
C THR A 234 12.03 1.50 18.36
N GLU A 235 11.60 0.24 18.48
CA GLU A 235 12.44 -0.88 18.85
C GLU A 235 13.60 -1.06 17.86
N TYR A 236 13.28 -1.21 16.57
CA TYR A 236 14.30 -1.45 15.54
C TYR A 236 15.18 -0.24 15.28
N ALA A 237 14.66 0.97 15.40
CA ALA A 237 15.47 2.17 15.31
C ALA A 237 16.48 2.27 16.44
N LYS A 238 16.12 1.91 17.68
CA LYS A 238 17.06 1.84 18.82
C LYS A 238 18.08 0.71 18.67
N LYS A 239 17.62 -0.47 18.20
CA LYS A 239 18.47 -1.65 18.00
C LYS A 239 19.56 -1.42 16.99
N CYS A 240 19.24 -0.79 15.85
CA CYS A 240 20.14 -0.64 14.71
C CYS A 240 20.90 0.71 14.69
N GLY A 241 20.35 1.78 15.25
CA GLY A 241 20.93 3.12 15.20
C GLY A 241 20.95 3.77 13.80
N ASN A 242 20.74 3.00 12.74
CA ASN A 242 20.61 3.45 11.37
C ASN A 242 19.23 3.04 10.85
N VAL A 243 18.48 3.97 10.29
CA VAL A 243 17.13 3.77 9.79
C VAL A 243 17.02 4.19 8.33
N VAL A 244 16.44 3.32 7.52
CA VAL A 244 16.13 3.60 6.11
C VAL A 244 14.68 3.23 5.87
N THR A 245 13.94 4.10 5.17
CA THR A 245 12.60 3.79 4.66
C THR A 245 12.63 3.61 3.16
N VAL A 246 11.84 2.66 2.64
CA VAL A 246 11.77 2.35 1.21
C VAL A 246 10.31 2.29 0.78
N GLU A 247 9.94 3.18 -0.13
CA GLU A 247 8.56 3.31 -0.62
C GLU A 247 8.51 3.68 -2.11
N GLU A 248 7.58 3.13 -2.84
CA GLU A 248 7.27 3.51 -4.21
C GLU A 248 6.27 4.67 -4.23
N HIS A 249 6.68 5.78 -3.63
CA HIS A 249 5.87 6.98 -3.38
C HIS A 249 6.81 8.18 -3.29
N SER A 250 6.29 9.40 -3.33
CA SER A 250 7.08 10.57 -2.98
C SER A 250 7.72 10.41 -1.60
N VAL A 251 8.96 10.84 -1.45
CA VAL A 251 9.60 10.90 -0.12
C VAL A 251 8.93 11.92 0.82
N ILE A 252 7.98 12.70 0.30
CA ILE A 252 7.20 13.70 1.06
C ILE A 252 5.83 13.10 1.39
N GLY A 253 5.49 13.05 2.66
CA GLY A 253 4.16 12.66 3.15
C GLY A 253 3.90 11.15 3.30
N GLY A 254 4.75 10.26 2.76
CA GLY A 254 4.55 8.82 2.73
C GLY A 254 4.99 8.07 3.99
N LEU A 255 5.49 6.84 3.79
CA LEU A 255 6.02 5.97 4.83
C LEU A 255 7.19 6.62 5.58
N GLY A 256 8.11 7.26 4.84
CA GLY A 256 9.28 7.89 5.45
C GLY A 256 8.92 8.95 6.48
N ASP A 257 7.89 9.76 6.21
CA ASP A 257 7.43 10.76 7.17
C ASP A 257 6.67 10.11 8.33
N ALA A 258 5.88 9.05 8.10
CA ALA A 258 5.23 8.32 9.19
C ALA A 258 6.23 7.72 10.18
N VAL A 259 7.32 7.16 9.69
CA VAL A 259 8.42 6.63 10.52
C VAL A 259 9.14 7.78 11.24
N ALA A 260 9.47 8.87 10.52
CA ALA A 260 10.15 10.02 11.11
C ALA A 260 9.34 10.67 12.25
N GLU A 261 8.00 10.80 12.10
CA GLU A 261 7.10 11.30 13.12
C GLU A 261 7.17 10.48 14.43
N VAL A 262 7.29 9.15 14.32
CA VAL A 262 7.47 8.27 15.49
C VAL A 262 8.82 8.50 16.17
N LEU A 263 9.88 8.68 15.39
CA LEU A 263 11.25 8.72 15.91
C LEU A 263 11.66 10.10 16.44
N MET A 264 11.03 11.17 15.95
CA MET A 264 11.39 12.55 16.27
C MET A 264 11.35 12.81 17.78
N GLY A 265 12.48 13.20 18.34
CA GLY A 265 12.62 13.49 19.78
C GLY A 265 12.63 12.26 20.70
N GLN A 266 12.50 11.04 20.17
CA GLN A 266 12.49 9.80 20.96
C GLN A 266 13.72 8.91 20.72
N VAL A 267 14.24 8.90 19.49
CA VAL A 267 15.37 8.04 19.11
C VAL A 267 16.43 8.88 18.36
N ASN A 268 17.67 8.79 18.81
CA ASN A 268 18.79 9.36 18.06
C ASN A 268 19.31 8.31 17.09
N CYS A 269 19.07 8.49 15.80
CA CYS A 269 19.49 7.58 14.73
C CYS A 269 19.85 8.35 13.46
N LYS A 270 20.69 7.76 12.61
CA LYS A 270 20.80 8.24 11.23
C LYS A 270 19.53 7.83 10.50
N PHE A 271 18.96 8.72 9.70
CA PHE A 271 17.69 8.49 9.01
C PHE A 271 17.76 8.85 7.53
N LYS A 272 17.34 7.95 6.67
CA LYS A 272 17.25 8.19 5.22
C LYS A 272 15.96 7.65 4.63
N LYS A 273 15.32 8.47 3.80
CA LYS A 273 14.19 8.05 2.96
C LYS A 273 14.68 7.64 1.57
N ILE A 274 14.19 6.53 1.05
CA ILE A 274 14.35 6.07 -0.34
C ILE A 274 12.96 6.00 -0.95
N GLY A 275 12.74 6.77 -2.00
CA GLY A 275 11.48 6.92 -2.71
C GLY A 275 11.68 7.87 -3.89
N VAL A 276 10.60 8.38 -4.45
CA VAL A 276 10.64 9.35 -5.55
C VAL A 276 10.91 10.75 -4.99
N ASN A 277 12.00 11.38 -5.44
CA ASN A 277 12.50 12.64 -4.90
C ASN A 277 11.89 13.85 -5.63
N ASP A 278 10.70 14.28 -5.20
CA ASP A 278 10.01 15.51 -5.64
C ASP A 278 10.01 15.70 -7.18
N GLN A 279 9.60 14.64 -7.89
CA GLN A 279 9.51 14.64 -9.35
C GLN A 279 8.33 13.78 -9.82
N PHE A 280 7.78 14.09 -10.98
CA PHE A 280 6.73 13.28 -11.60
C PHE A 280 7.27 11.96 -12.12
N GLY A 281 6.37 11.00 -12.30
CA GLY A 281 6.67 9.74 -12.98
C GLY A 281 6.85 9.91 -14.49
N GLN A 282 7.23 8.82 -15.15
CA GLN A 282 7.43 8.77 -16.62
C GLN A 282 7.02 7.42 -17.19
N SER A 283 6.71 7.38 -18.49
CA SER A 283 6.38 6.15 -19.20
C SER A 283 7.61 5.28 -19.40
N GLY A 284 7.42 3.97 -19.28
CA GLY A 284 8.47 2.99 -19.50
C GLY A 284 8.04 1.61 -19.03
N LYS A 285 8.85 0.57 -19.24
CA LYS A 285 8.59 -0.73 -18.61
C LYS A 285 8.75 -0.61 -17.09
N ALA A 286 7.86 -1.20 -16.32
CA ALA A 286 7.83 -1.06 -14.87
C ALA A 286 9.20 -1.26 -14.19
N ALA A 287 9.96 -2.30 -14.58
CA ALA A 287 11.29 -2.56 -14.03
C ALA A 287 12.32 -1.48 -14.38
N ASP A 288 12.26 -0.93 -15.60
CA ASP A 288 13.19 0.11 -16.05
C ASP A 288 12.87 1.43 -15.31
N VAL A 289 11.59 1.73 -15.15
CA VAL A 289 11.13 2.92 -14.39
C VAL A 289 11.51 2.82 -12.91
N LEU A 290 11.33 1.67 -12.25
CA LEU A 290 11.82 1.47 -10.89
C LEU A 290 13.32 1.74 -10.76
N ARG A 291 14.11 1.29 -11.73
CA ARG A 291 15.56 1.56 -11.76
C ARG A 291 15.89 3.03 -11.98
N GLU A 292 15.15 3.73 -12.82
CA GLU A 292 15.34 5.17 -13.06
C GLU A 292 15.17 5.98 -11.76
N TYR A 293 14.24 5.57 -10.89
CA TYR A 293 14.02 6.23 -9.61
C TYR A 293 14.85 5.66 -8.46
N GLY A 294 15.80 4.75 -8.74
CA GLY A 294 16.69 4.19 -7.71
C GLY A 294 16.01 3.20 -6.75
N LEU A 295 14.93 2.56 -7.19
CA LEU A 295 14.09 1.68 -6.38
C LEU A 295 14.35 0.18 -6.59
N ALA A 296 15.36 -0.21 -7.37
CA ALA A 296 15.77 -1.61 -7.49
C ALA A 296 16.69 -2.02 -6.34
N GLY A 297 16.68 -3.29 -5.96
CA GLY A 297 17.38 -3.82 -4.79
C GLY A 297 18.88 -3.49 -4.71
N ASP A 298 19.61 -3.55 -5.84
CA ASP A 298 21.02 -3.18 -5.93
C ASP A 298 21.26 -1.66 -5.67
N GLN A 299 20.34 -0.82 -6.14
CA GLN A 299 20.39 0.63 -5.94
C GLN A 299 20.03 1.01 -4.49
N ILE A 300 19.03 0.33 -3.91
CA ILE A 300 18.68 0.43 -2.50
C ILE A 300 19.88 0.03 -1.63
N THR A 301 20.57 -1.08 -1.97
CA THR A 301 21.81 -1.51 -1.33
C THR A 301 22.87 -0.40 -1.32
N ALA A 302 23.13 0.19 -2.49
CA ALA A 302 24.10 1.28 -2.62
C ALA A 302 23.69 2.53 -1.82
N ALA A 303 22.39 2.82 -1.74
CA ALA A 303 21.87 3.93 -0.95
C ALA A 303 21.97 3.69 0.56
N ILE A 304 21.71 2.46 1.03
CA ILE A 304 21.87 2.08 2.45
C ILE A 304 23.34 2.20 2.88
N LYS A 305 24.26 1.69 2.08
CA LYS A 305 25.72 1.78 2.38
C LYS A 305 26.22 3.21 2.59
N LYS A 306 25.63 4.19 1.92
CA LYS A 306 25.95 5.62 2.11
C LYS A 306 25.37 6.19 3.42
N THR A 307 24.51 5.47 4.10
CA THR A 307 23.88 5.89 5.37
C THR A 307 24.63 5.34 6.58
N LEU A 308 25.28 4.19 6.42
CA LEU A 308 26.12 3.56 7.44
C LEU A 308 27.41 4.31 7.64
#